data_351e3259fb0797290ef03988578fa4a9
#
_entry.id   351e3259fb0797290ef03988578fa4a9
#
_cell.length_a   1.000
_cell.length_b   1.000
_cell.length_c   1.000
_cell.angle_alpha   90.00
_cell.angle_beta   90.00
_cell.angle_gamma   90.00
#
_symmetry.space_group_name_H-M   'P 1'
#
loop_
_entity.id
_entity.type
_entity.pdbx_description
1 polymer ?
#
loop_
_entity_poly.entity_id
_entity_poly.type
_entity_poly.pdbx_seq_one_letter_code
_entity_poly.pdbx_strand_id
1 'polypeptide(L)'
;MKPEWTDLREQPDIIDLSGDSVQTVSDYIRWLYSDNMPIKLYYADKSARKKVAEEAEKVFIMLAEAYVFGEKIIDTKYKNAVMKIVLAAKEGSGWNLGPNSVDIIYKGTPSTSPLRRLVADSIASNAYDDSEEGFGWMDYFDAYPREAFVDAIKATVKARSRPGHSTCLDINSYLEEEKDGEEKGIEQPHI
;
A
#
# COMPACT_ATOMS: atom_id res chain seq x y z
N MET A 1 -25.81 8.28 3.72
CA MET A 1 -25.72 7.08 2.87
C MET A 1 -25.26 7.54 1.52
N LYS A 2 -24.16 7.01 0.95
CA LYS A 2 -23.73 7.41 -0.38
C LYS A 2 -24.63 6.73 -1.40
N PRO A 3 -25.28 7.50 -2.32
CA PRO A 3 -26.19 6.94 -3.32
C PRO A 3 -25.58 5.84 -4.17
N GLU A 4 -24.29 5.96 -4.46
CA GLU A 4 -23.53 5.08 -5.34
C GLU A 4 -23.53 3.59 -4.96
N TRP A 5 -23.74 3.25 -3.70
CA TRP A 5 -23.74 1.85 -3.23
C TRP A 5 -25.14 1.27 -3.05
N THR A 6 -26.11 2.13 -2.79
CA THR A 6 -27.53 1.71 -2.69
C THR A 6 -28.14 1.52 -4.07
N ASP A 7 -27.76 2.36 -5.03
CA ASP A 7 -28.28 2.31 -6.39
C ASP A 7 -27.75 1.12 -7.23
N LEU A 8 -26.63 0.51 -6.78
CA LEU A 8 -26.05 -0.68 -7.41
C LEU A 8 -26.63 -2.00 -6.88
N ARG A 9 -27.52 -1.97 -5.89
CA ARG A 9 -28.12 -3.18 -5.32
C ARG A 9 -29.54 -3.35 -5.85
N GLU A 10 -29.82 -4.50 -6.44
CA GLU A 10 -31.19 -4.88 -6.81
C GLU A 10 -32.15 -4.92 -5.61
N GLN A 11 -31.59 -5.16 -4.40
CA GLN A 11 -32.33 -5.17 -3.14
C GLN A 11 -31.51 -4.40 -2.09
N PRO A 12 -31.82 -3.12 -1.83
CA PRO A 12 -31.01 -2.26 -0.96
C PRO A 12 -30.94 -2.73 0.50
N ASP A 13 -31.90 -3.51 0.95
CA ASP A 13 -31.98 -4.04 2.33
C ASP A 13 -31.23 -5.36 2.51
N ILE A 14 -30.72 -5.97 1.43
CA ILE A 14 -29.96 -7.22 1.49
C ILE A 14 -28.49 -6.97 1.21
N ILE A 15 -27.65 -7.39 2.14
CA ILE A 15 -26.20 -7.40 1.97
C ILE A 15 -25.77 -8.82 1.62
N ASP A 16 -25.28 -9.01 0.38
CA ASP A 16 -24.69 -10.28 -0.02
C ASP A 16 -23.32 -10.46 0.62
N LEU A 17 -23.19 -11.44 1.50
CA LEU A 17 -21.97 -11.81 2.20
C LEU A 17 -21.30 -13.06 1.64
N SER A 18 -21.80 -13.62 0.52
CA SER A 18 -21.27 -14.87 -0.06
C SER A 18 -19.80 -14.79 -0.48
N GLY A 19 -19.33 -13.57 -0.78
CA GLY A 19 -17.93 -13.31 -1.15
C GLY A 19 -17.00 -12.97 0.01
N ASP A 20 -17.53 -12.86 1.24
CA ASP A 20 -16.74 -12.49 2.41
C ASP A 20 -16.23 -13.73 3.16
N SER A 21 -15.06 -13.62 3.81
CA SER A 21 -14.56 -14.73 4.61
C SER A 21 -15.42 -14.91 5.87
N VAL A 22 -15.68 -16.18 6.22
CA VAL A 22 -16.41 -16.53 7.45
C VAL A 22 -15.73 -15.92 8.68
N GLN A 23 -14.40 -15.83 8.66
CA GLN A 23 -13.62 -15.23 9.74
C GLN A 23 -13.93 -13.73 9.88
N THR A 24 -13.90 -12.98 8.76
CA THR A 24 -14.19 -11.54 8.76
C THR A 24 -15.58 -11.24 9.30
N VAL A 25 -16.59 -12.01 8.87
CA VAL A 25 -17.97 -11.87 9.38
C VAL A 25 -18.05 -12.21 10.86
N SER A 26 -17.41 -13.30 11.31
CA SER A 26 -17.39 -13.69 12.71
C SER A 26 -16.72 -12.64 13.61
N ASP A 27 -15.62 -12.05 13.13
CA ASP A 27 -14.89 -11.02 13.86
C ASP A 27 -15.70 -9.73 13.99
N TYR A 28 -16.44 -9.38 12.93
CA TYR A 28 -17.39 -8.27 12.99
C TYR A 28 -18.51 -8.53 14.00
N ILE A 29 -19.12 -9.71 14.01
CA ILE A 29 -20.14 -10.08 14.98
C ILE A 29 -19.59 -9.98 16.41
N ARG A 30 -18.40 -10.51 16.66
CA ARG A 30 -17.74 -10.40 17.97
C ARG A 30 -17.54 -8.95 18.38
N TRP A 31 -17.07 -8.11 17.45
CA TRP A 31 -16.89 -6.69 17.71
C TRP A 31 -18.20 -6.00 18.06
N LEU A 32 -19.31 -6.31 17.38
CA LEU A 32 -20.64 -5.76 17.70
C LEU A 32 -21.08 -6.02 19.15
N TYR A 33 -20.74 -7.21 19.68
CA TYR A 33 -21.15 -7.59 21.05
C TYR A 33 -20.15 -7.15 22.12
N SER A 34 -18.87 -7.03 21.79
CA SER A 34 -17.82 -6.78 22.79
C SER A 34 -17.18 -5.40 22.69
N ASP A 35 -17.44 -4.66 21.62
CA ASP A 35 -16.76 -3.41 21.23
C ASP A 35 -15.22 -3.59 21.14
N ASN A 36 -14.76 -4.86 21.05
CA ASN A 36 -13.36 -5.22 21.04
C ASN A 36 -13.00 -6.05 19.79
N MET A 37 -11.97 -5.62 19.06
CA MET A 37 -11.52 -6.34 17.87
C MET A 37 -10.72 -7.59 18.29
N PRO A 38 -11.08 -8.78 17.78
CA PRO A 38 -10.43 -10.03 18.15
C PRO A 38 -9.07 -10.25 17.48
N ILE A 39 -8.45 -9.20 16.97
CA ILE A 39 -7.17 -9.25 16.26
C ILE A 39 -6.04 -9.08 17.26
N LYS A 40 -5.21 -10.09 17.39
CA LYS A 40 -4.00 -10.04 18.22
C LYS A 40 -2.87 -9.38 17.41
N LEU A 41 -2.37 -8.27 17.94
CA LEU A 41 -1.16 -7.67 17.41
C LEU A 41 0.04 -8.52 17.83
N TYR A 42 0.87 -8.86 16.87
CA TYR A 42 2.09 -9.60 17.12
C TYR A 42 3.26 -8.62 17.21
N TYR A 43 3.91 -8.60 18.37
CA TYR A 43 5.13 -7.85 18.58
C TYR A 43 6.29 -8.83 18.60
N ALA A 44 6.95 -8.99 17.46
CA ALA A 44 8.04 -9.94 17.36
C ALA A 44 9.35 -9.38 17.91
N ASP A 45 10.22 -10.30 18.28
CA ASP A 45 11.64 -10.00 18.48
C ASP A 45 12.20 -9.40 17.17
N LYS A 46 12.63 -8.12 17.27
CA LYS A 46 13.15 -7.35 16.12
C LYS A 46 14.38 -7.96 15.45
N SER A 47 15.01 -8.97 16.07
CA SER A 47 16.14 -9.70 15.49
C SER A 47 15.75 -10.57 14.28
N ALA A 48 14.49 -10.96 14.15
CA ALA A 48 13.99 -11.83 13.08
C ALA A 48 13.19 -11.04 12.03
N ARG A 49 13.78 -10.03 11.40
CA ARG A 49 13.12 -9.08 10.47
C ARG A 49 12.18 -9.75 9.45
N LYS A 50 12.63 -10.81 8.76
CA LYS A 50 11.83 -11.51 7.77
C LYS A 50 10.55 -12.11 8.36
N LYS A 51 10.68 -12.79 9.50
CA LYS A 51 9.52 -13.39 10.17
C LYS A 51 8.54 -12.33 10.66
N VAL A 52 9.06 -11.21 11.17
CA VAL A 52 8.22 -10.08 11.59
C VAL A 52 7.45 -9.49 10.41
N ALA A 53 8.11 -9.32 9.26
CA ALA A 53 7.48 -8.81 8.04
C ALA A 53 6.34 -9.73 7.58
N GLU A 54 6.57 -11.05 7.53
CA GLU A 54 5.57 -12.04 7.15
C GLU A 54 4.37 -12.07 8.09
N GLU A 55 4.61 -11.99 9.40
CA GLU A 55 3.52 -11.97 10.40
C GLU A 55 2.77 -10.63 10.39
N ALA A 56 3.47 -9.52 10.19
CA ALA A 56 2.85 -8.21 10.05
C ALA A 56 1.93 -8.15 8.83
N GLU A 57 2.38 -8.68 7.68
CA GLU A 57 1.57 -8.70 6.46
C GLU A 57 0.31 -9.56 6.63
N LYS A 58 0.37 -10.70 7.34
CA LYS A 58 -0.83 -11.48 7.67
C LYS A 58 -1.84 -10.67 8.49
N VAL A 59 -1.36 -9.92 9.47
CA VAL A 59 -2.22 -9.04 10.27
C VAL A 59 -2.80 -7.92 9.41
N PHE A 60 -2.01 -7.30 8.53
CA PHE A 60 -2.49 -6.26 7.62
C PHE A 60 -3.50 -6.78 6.61
N ILE A 61 -3.36 -8.01 6.11
CA ILE A 61 -4.36 -8.66 5.25
C ILE A 61 -5.70 -8.80 5.99
N MET A 62 -5.69 -9.34 7.22
CA MET A 62 -6.91 -9.46 8.03
C MET A 62 -7.56 -8.09 8.31
N LEU A 63 -6.77 -7.08 8.59
CA LEU A 63 -7.25 -5.70 8.82
C LEU A 63 -7.79 -5.06 7.54
N ALA A 64 -7.17 -5.31 6.39
CA ALA A 64 -7.64 -4.84 5.09
C ALA A 64 -9.01 -5.46 4.75
N GLU A 65 -9.16 -6.77 4.90
CA GLU A 65 -10.44 -7.47 4.73
C GLU A 65 -11.52 -6.93 5.68
N ALA A 66 -11.19 -6.74 6.95
CA ALA A 66 -12.10 -6.17 7.94
C ALA A 66 -12.54 -4.74 7.57
N TYR A 67 -11.62 -3.91 7.10
CA TYR A 67 -11.95 -2.55 6.67
C TYR A 67 -12.83 -2.53 5.42
N VAL A 68 -12.51 -3.34 4.42
CA VAL A 68 -13.31 -3.51 3.19
C VAL A 68 -14.71 -4.01 3.53
N PHE A 69 -14.81 -4.96 4.44
CA PHE A 69 -16.10 -5.41 4.95
C PHE A 69 -16.90 -4.27 5.59
N GLY A 70 -16.25 -3.45 6.42
CA GLY A 70 -16.85 -2.24 7.00
C GLY A 70 -17.32 -1.23 5.97
N GLU A 71 -16.63 -1.09 4.83
CA GLU A 71 -17.09 -0.28 3.69
C GLU A 71 -18.35 -0.89 3.06
N LYS A 72 -18.36 -2.20 2.85
CA LYS A 72 -19.46 -2.95 2.26
C LYS A 72 -20.76 -2.84 3.06
N ILE A 73 -20.67 -2.94 4.40
CA ILE A 73 -21.83 -2.81 5.30
C ILE A 73 -22.12 -1.37 5.73
N ILE A 74 -21.27 -0.42 5.34
CA ILE A 74 -21.39 1.02 5.61
C ILE A 74 -21.29 1.33 7.14
N ASP A 75 -20.54 0.53 7.89
CA ASP A 75 -20.34 0.75 9.33
C ASP A 75 -19.07 1.61 9.58
N THR A 76 -19.30 2.91 9.77
CA THR A 76 -18.21 3.87 10.05
C THR A 76 -17.55 3.63 11.41
N LYS A 77 -18.31 3.18 12.44
CA LYS A 77 -17.76 2.90 13.76
C LYS A 77 -16.78 1.74 13.69
N TYR A 78 -17.16 0.68 12.98
CA TYR A 78 -16.29 -0.47 12.74
C TYR A 78 -15.04 -0.10 11.96
N LYS A 79 -15.17 0.62 10.83
CA LYS A 79 -14.02 1.10 10.06
C LYS A 79 -13.04 1.92 10.88
N ASN A 80 -13.55 2.78 11.73
CA ASN A 80 -12.71 3.59 12.62
C ASN A 80 -11.99 2.73 13.67
N ALA A 81 -12.65 1.68 14.20
CA ALA A 81 -12.01 0.72 15.11
C ALA A 81 -10.88 -0.03 14.38
N VAL A 82 -11.15 -0.54 13.18
CA VAL A 82 -10.12 -1.19 12.34
C VAL A 82 -8.94 -0.25 12.05
N MET A 83 -9.22 1.01 11.67
CA MET A 83 -8.18 2.01 11.39
C MET A 83 -7.23 2.21 12.59
N LYS A 84 -7.77 2.29 13.80
CA LYS A 84 -6.95 2.42 15.02
C LYS A 84 -6.01 1.23 15.19
N ILE A 85 -6.48 0.01 14.87
CA ILE A 85 -5.67 -1.20 14.98
C ILE A 85 -4.62 -1.25 13.86
N VAL A 86 -4.93 -0.80 12.65
CA VAL A 86 -3.94 -0.66 11.57
C VAL A 86 -2.78 0.22 12.02
N LEU A 87 -3.08 1.38 12.62
CA LEU A 87 -2.04 2.29 13.12
C LEU A 87 -1.22 1.65 14.24
N ALA A 88 -1.87 0.98 15.21
CA ALA A 88 -1.19 0.27 16.28
C ALA A 88 -0.32 -0.90 15.75
N ALA A 89 -0.79 -1.62 14.74
CA ALA A 89 -0.04 -2.69 14.09
C ALA A 89 1.21 -2.17 13.38
N LYS A 90 1.11 -1.03 12.68
CA LYS A 90 2.26 -0.35 12.06
C LYS A 90 3.29 0.06 13.10
N GLU A 91 2.85 0.71 14.17
CA GLU A 91 3.75 1.15 15.25
C GLU A 91 4.41 -0.04 15.96
N GLY A 92 3.63 -1.06 16.31
CA GLY A 92 4.13 -2.23 17.04
C GLY A 92 5.06 -3.11 16.23
N SER A 93 4.79 -3.33 14.94
CA SER A 93 5.64 -4.15 14.07
C SER A 93 6.83 -3.38 13.51
N GLY A 94 6.71 -2.07 13.33
CA GLY A 94 7.65 -1.25 12.57
C GLY A 94 7.55 -1.45 11.06
N TRP A 95 6.53 -2.17 10.57
CA TRP A 95 6.29 -2.43 9.15
C TRP A 95 5.11 -1.63 8.61
N ASN A 96 5.13 -1.38 7.32
CA ASN A 96 4.01 -0.79 6.58
C ASN A 96 3.16 -1.89 5.95
N LEU A 97 1.97 -1.50 5.47
CA LEU A 97 1.10 -2.40 4.72
C LEU A 97 1.83 -2.87 3.46
N GLY A 98 1.88 -4.18 3.26
CA GLY A 98 2.53 -4.80 2.11
C GLY A 98 1.64 -4.88 0.88
N PRO A 99 2.17 -5.41 -0.24
CA PRO A 99 1.46 -5.43 -1.52
C PRO A 99 0.09 -6.11 -1.48
N ASN A 100 -0.02 -7.25 -0.76
CA ASN A 100 -1.26 -8.02 -0.72
C ASN A 100 -2.36 -7.30 0.04
N SER A 101 -2.05 -6.74 1.21
CA SER A 101 -3.01 -5.96 1.99
C SER A 101 -3.43 -4.69 1.25
N VAL A 102 -2.51 -4.03 0.56
CA VAL A 102 -2.80 -2.84 -0.26
C VAL A 102 -3.67 -3.19 -1.46
N ASP A 103 -3.45 -4.32 -2.14
CA ASP A 103 -4.28 -4.78 -3.25
C ASP A 103 -5.75 -4.99 -2.80
N ILE A 104 -5.96 -5.63 -1.64
CA ILE A 104 -7.28 -5.80 -1.05
C ILE A 104 -7.95 -4.44 -0.80
N ILE A 105 -7.23 -3.49 -0.21
CA ILE A 105 -7.75 -2.15 0.07
C ILE A 105 -8.17 -1.43 -1.21
N TYR A 106 -7.30 -1.46 -2.23
CA TYR A 106 -7.56 -0.72 -3.48
C TYR A 106 -8.67 -1.35 -4.32
N LYS A 107 -8.86 -2.66 -4.26
CA LYS A 107 -9.99 -3.35 -4.91
C LYS A 107 -11.31 -3.15 -4.16
N GLY A 108 -11.27 -3.11 -2.83
CA GLY A 108 -12.47 -3.15 -1.99
C GLY A 108 -12.94 -1.81 -1.43
N THR A 109 -12.27 -0.68 -1.74
CA THR A 109 -12.64 0.62 -1.18
C THR A 109 -12.73 1.70 -2.26
N PRO A 110 -13.53 2.76 -2.06
CA PRO A 110 -13.59 3.91 -2.98
C PRO A 110 -12.31 4.74 -2.92
N SER A 111 -12.02 5.51 -3.97
CA SER A 111 -10.84 6.38 -4.07
C SER A 111 -10.74 7.45 -2.97
N THR A 112 -11.85 7.76 -2.33
CA THR A 112 -11.92 8.72 -1.20
C THR A 112 -11.70 8.06 0.17
N SER A 113 -11.44 6.75 0.22
CA SER A 113 -11.31 6.00 1.47
C SER A 113 -10.16 6.54 2.32
N PRO A 114 -10.38 6.75 3.64
CA PRO A 114 -9.31 7.10 4.57
C PRO A 114 -8.17 6.09 4.62
N LEU A 115 -8.45 4.80 4.42
CA LEU A 115 -7.40 3.78 4.45
C LEU A 115 -6.51 3.84 3.20
N ARG A 116 -7.06 4.15 1.99
CA ARG A 116 -6.22 4.45 0.81
C ARG A 116 -5.32 5.65 1.05
N ARG A 117 -5.85 6.69 1.69
CA ARG A 117 -5.06 7.87 2.05
C ARG A 117 -3.92 7.50 3.01
N LEU A 118 -4.20 6.68 4.05
CA LEU A 118 -3.16 6.21 4.95
C LEU A 118 -2.05 5.43 4.23
N VAL A 119 -2.41 4.56 3.27
CA VAL A 119 -1.43 3.84 2.43
C VAL A 119 -0.58 4.82 1.65
N ALA A 120 -1.22 5.76 0.94
CA ALA A 120 -0.53 6.77 0.12
C ALA A 120 0.43 7.63 0.96
N ASP A 121 -0.03 8.13 2.11
CA ASP A 121 0.77 8.93 3.03
C ASP A 121 1.93 8.10 3.63
N SER A 122 1.72 6.81 3.88
CA SER A 122 2.76 5.89 4.37
C SER A 122 3.85 5.67 3.33
N ILE A 123 3.51 5.44 2.07
CA ILE A 123 4.48 5.31 0.98
C ILE A 123 5.24 6.63 0.82
N ALA A 124 4.53 7.76 0.76
CA ALA A 124 5.13 9.07 0.56
C ALA A 124 6.13 9.48 1.66
N SER A 125 5.89 9.02 2.90
CA SER A 125 6.69 9.42 4.06
C SER A 125 7.80 8.42 4.41
N ASN A 126 7.61 7.13 4.09
CA ASN A 126 8.49 6.07 4.59
C ASN A 126 9.22 5.30 3.48
N ALA A 127 8.85 5.48 2.20
CA ALA A 127 9.55 4.79 1.12
C ALA A 127 10.94 5.40 0.92
N TYR A 128 11.95 4.56 1.03
CA TYR A 128 13.35 4.88 0.76
C TYR A 128 14.05 3.66 0.14
N ASP A 129 15.20 3.91 -0.46
CA ASP A 129 16.02 2.84 -1.03
C ASP A 129 16.84 2.18 0.10
N ASP A 130 16.54 0.91 0.40
CA ASP A 130 17.32 0.04 1.27
C ASP A 130 17.59 -1.32 0.61
N SER A 131 17.83 -1.29 -0.69
CA SER A 131 18.10 -2.47 -1.52
C SER A 131 19.23 -3.35 -1.00
N GLU A 132 20.18 -2.79 -0.24
CA GLU A 132 21.28 -3.54 0.37
C GLU A 132 20.81 -4.55 1.43
N GLU A 133 19.67 -4.32 2.08
CA GLU A 133 19.14 -5.21 3.12
C GLU A 133 18.12 -6.24 2.60
N GLY A 134 17.70 -6.16 1.33
CA GLY A 134 16.77 -7.11 0.70
C GLY A 134 15.33 -7.05 1.22
N PHE A 135 14.96 -5.95 1.86
CA PHE A 135 13.61 -5.68 2.39
C PHE A 135 13.12 -4.28 2.02
N GLY A 136 13.79 -3.65 1.08
CA GLY A 136 13.50 -2.30 0.63
C GLY A 136 12.19 -2.19 -0.14
N TRP A 137 11.66 -0.99 -0.17
CA TRP A 137 10.49 -0.67 -0.96
C TRP A 137 10.69 -0.97 -2.44
N MET A 138 11.93 -0.83 -2.96
CA MET A 138 12.27 -1.07 -4.36
C MET A 138 11.99 -2.51 -4.79
N ASP A 139 12.21 -3.50 -3.90
CA ASP A 139 11.98 -4.92 -4.20
C ASP A 139 10.51 -5.28 -4.35
N TYR A 140 9.61 -4.45 -3.80
CA TYR A 140 8.19 -4.72 -3.76
C TYR A 140 7.34 -3.80 -4.62
N PHE A 141 7.92 -2.76 -5.22
CA PHE A 141 7.17 -1.77 -5.99
C PHE A 141 6.31 -2.37 -7.09
N ASP A 142 6.85 -3.33 -7.85
CA ASP A 142 6.10 -3.97 -8.94
C ASP A 142 4.89 -4.78 -8.47
N ALA A 143 4.85 -5.15 -7.19
CA ALA A 143 3.76 -5.92 -6.60
C ALA A 143 2.62 -5.04 -6.06
N TYR A 144 2.83 -3.72 -5.92
CA TYR A 144 1.80 -2.79 -5.47
C TYR A 144 0.84 -2.39 -6.60
N PRO A 145 -0.44 -2.14 -6.31
CA PRO A 145 -1.36 -1.59 -7.30
C PRO A 145 -0.87 -0.24 -7.85
N ARG A 146 -0.94 -0.06 -9.17
CA ARG A 146 -0.53 1.20 -9.82
C ARG A 146 -1.22 2.43 -9.22
N GLU A 147 -2.49 2.31 -8.83
CA GLU A 147 -3.25 3.40 -8.22
C GLU A 147 -2.63 3.86 -6.89
N ALA A 148 -2.05 2.93 -6.11
CA ALA A 148 -1.39 3.27 -4.84
C ALA A 148 -0.20 4.20 -5.07
N PHE A 149 0.58 3.98 -6.13
CA PHE A 149 1.68 4.88 -6.49
C PHE A 149 1.22 6.24 -6.97
N VAL A 150 0.18 6.28 -7.76
CA VAL A 150 -0.40 7.56 -8.22
C VAL A 150 -0.83 8.40 -7.01
N ASP A 151 -1.48 7.76 -6.04
CA ASP A 151 -1.91 8.44 -4.82
C ASP A 151 -0.73 8.82 -3.91
N ALA A 152 0.31 7.97 -3.82
CA ALA A 152 1.54 8.27 -3.08
C ALA A 152 2.32 9.45 -3.69
N ILE A 153 2.41 9.52 -5.03
CA ILE A 153 3.02 10.66 -5.71
C ILE A 153 2.24 11.95 -5.40
N LYS A 154 0.91 11.91 -5.46
CA LYS A 154 0.08 13.07 -5.09
C LYS A 154 0.31 13.48 -3.63
N ALA A 155 0.42 12.52 -2.70
CA ALA A 155 0.72 12.77 -1.29
C ALA A 155 2.11 13.40 -1.13
N THR A 156 3.12 12.88 -1.82
CA THR A 156 4.49 13.43 -1.83
C THR A 156 4.51 14.88 -2.33
N VAL A 157 3.82 15.17 -3.43
CA VAL A 157 3.74 16.54 -3.98
C VAL A 157 3.08 17.50 -2.99
N LYS A 158 2.02 17.05 -2.29
CA LYS A 158 1.36 17.86 -1.25
C LYS A 158 2.25 18.12 -0.03
N ALA A 159 3.06 17.14 0.36
CA ALA A 159 3.94 17.24 1.52
C ALA A 159 5.20 18.08 1.24
N ARG A 160 5.61 18.21 -0.03
CA ARG A 160 6.80 18.99 -0.40
C ARG A 160 6.52 20.49 -0.28
N SER A 161 7.38 21.18 0.45
CA SER A 161 7.44 22.65 0.40
C SER A 161 7.78 23.10 -1.01
N ARG A 162 7.22 24.24 -1.45
CA ARG A 162 7.55 24.82 -2.76
C ARG A 162 9.05 25.08 -2.83
N PRO A 163 9.80 24.46 -3.77
CA PRO A 163 11.24 24.66 -3.86
C PRO A 163 11.54 26.14 -4.12
N GLY A 164 12.42 26.73 -3.33
CA GLY A 164 12.83 28.14 -3.48
C GLY A 164 13.66 28.41 -4.72
N HIS A 165 14.32 27.36 -5.24
CA HIS A 165 15.10 27.38 -6.50
C HIS A 165 14.95 26.03 -7.19
N SER A 166 14.95 26.07 -8.54
CA SER A 166 15.06 24.89 -9.38
C SER A 166 16.39 24.19 -9.06
N THR A 167 16.36 22.92 -8.67
CA THR A 167 17.55 22.07 -8.68
C THR A 167 18.03 22.01 -10.12
N CYS A 168 19.24 22.55 -10.39
CA CYS A 168 19.87 22.42 -11.68
C CYS A 168 20.13 20.93 -11.94
N LEU A 169 19.44 20.36 -12.91
CA LEU A 169 19.68 18.97 -13.31
C LEU A 169 21.03 18.94 -14.05
N ASP A 170 21.95 18.07 -13.64
CA ASP A 170 23.19 17.83 -14.35
C ASP A 170 22.86 17.06 -15.63
N ILE A 171 23.01 17.74 -16.77
CA ILE A 171 22.72 17.15 -18.08
C ILE A 171 23.55 15.89 -18.35
N ASN A 172 24.77 15.81 -17.82
CA ASN A 172 25.67 14.68 -18.07
C ASN A 172 25.10 13.36 -17.50
N SER A 173 24.26 13.45 -16.48
CA SER A 173 23.57 12.28 -15.91
C SER A 173 22.52 11.66 -16.85
N TYR A 174 22.18 12.33 -17.96
CA TYR A 174 21.14 11.91 -18.90
C TYR A 174 21.66 11.65 -20.32
N LEU A 175 22.98 11.85 -20.55
CA LEU A 175 23.59 11.56 -21.84
C LEU A 175 23.95 10.07 -21.93
N GLU A 176 23.66 9.47 -23.08
CA GLU A 176 24.12 8.12 -23.39
C GLU A 176 25.59 8.16 -23.79
N GLU A 177 26.37 7.13 -23.45
CA GLU A 177 27.73 6.99 -23.90
C GLU A 177 27.75 6.80 -25.44
N GLU A 178 28.38 7.72 -26.14
CA GLU A 178 28.64 7.58 -27.58
C GLU A 178 29.64 6.42 -27.78
N LYS A 179 29.21 5.35 -28.45
CA LYS A 179 30.12 4.30 -28.87
C LYS A 179 30.99 4.88 -29.99
N ASP A 180 32.28 5.15 -29.71
CA ASP A 180 33.25 5.47 -30.70
C ASP A 180 33.20 4.41 -31.81
N GLY A 181 32.84 4.84 -33.03
CA GLY A 181 32.77 3.96 -34.18
C GLY A 181 34.17 3.36 -34.41
N GLU A 182 34.29 2.04 -34.42
CA GLU A 182 35.49 1.35 -34.90
C GLU A 182 35.84 1.91 -36.30
N GLU A 183 36.89 2.72 -36.37
CA GLU A 183 37.56 3.05 -37.66
C GLU A 183 38.02 1.73 -38.28
N LYS A 184 37.24 1.22 -39.21
CA LYS A 184 37.70 0.15 -40.09
C LYS A 184 38.91 0.69 -40.89
N GLY A 185 40.12 0.27 -40.46
CA GLY A 185 41.34 0.53 -41.16
C GLY A 185 41.20 0.08 -42.63
N ILE A 186 41.30 1.07 -43.54
CA ILE A 186 41.38 0.80 -44.98
C ILE A 186 42.78 0.26 -45.21
N GLU A 187 42.93 -1.06 -45.37
CA GLU A 187 44.14 -1.67 -45.93
C GLU A 187 44.35 -1.13 -47.36
N GLN A 188 45.41 -0.39 -47.53
CA GLN A 188 45.85 0.01 -48.86
C GLN A 188 46.51 -1.21 -49.55
N PRO A 189 46.12 -1.55 -50.79
CA PRO A 189 46.79 -2.62 -51.53
C PRO A 189 48.19 -2.14 -51.98
N HIS A 190 49.18 -2.91 -51.55
CA HIS A 190 50.53 -2.77 -52.11
C HIS A 190 50.54 -3.18 -53.61
N ILE A 191 50.94 -2.23 -54.46
CA ILE A 191 51.37 -2.46 -55.86
C ILE A 191 52.86 -2.71 -55.83
#